data_4546c0c71720dceff940d96194fd0a82
#
_entry.id   4546c0c71720dceff940d96194fd0a82
#
_cell.length_a   1.000
_cell.length_b   1.000
_cell.length_c   1.000
_cell.angle_alpha   90.00
_cell.angle_beta   90.00
_cell.angle_gamma   90.00
#
_symmetry.space_group_name_H-M   'P 1'
#
loop_
_entity.id
_entity.type
_entity.pdbx_description
1 polymer ?
#
loop_
_entity_poly.entity_id
_entity_poly.type
_entity_poly.pdbx_seq_one_letter_code
_entity_poly.pdbx_strand_id
1 'polypeptide(L)'
;GYHYRQLATATPIFDSVGEIEYMLVEMVRLDLFKKRYQQAILDEDLDCIEVPGLGDSVGDRPETFVAESQSMRALLDMAKQVAGVDSTILISGETGTGKEVLANFIHRHSHRADRPMVEINCAALPENLLEAELFGYEKGAFTGALNTGKPGMVEEANGGTLFLDEINSLPLALQGKLLRVLESHKSKRLGAVSEREIDFRLLAATNQDLKTCVEKGSFRADLYYRLNVIPLEIPPLRNRREDIIPLALFFLDHFCKKYGRTKVFTKGVFNQMMCYDWPGNVRELKNVVERLLITSSVGTMEIRQVPENLLGEGSVPPPPPEVYPADWESIYQYDPEDFSLKKYMNFCEKQVVAAALKRCGSSYKAAELLKTDQSTIIRKRQKYGIS
;
A
#
# COMPACT_ATOMS: atom_id res chain seq x y z
N GLY A 1 -9.24 35.75 7.51
CA GLY A 1 -8.83 35.12 8.77
C GLY A 1 -8.38 33.70 8.50
N TYR A 2 -7.19 33.35 8.94
CA TYR A 2 -6.66 32.00 8.78
C TYR A 2 -7.34 31.08 9.80
N HIS A 3 -8.03 30.03 9.35
CA HIS A 3 -8.59 29.01 10.23
C HIS A 3 -7.51 27.96 10.53
N TYR A 4 -7.03 27.91 11.77
CA TYR A 4 -6.12 26.86 12.24
C TYR A 4 -6.94 25.81 12.99
N ARG A 5 -6.67 24.52 12.73
CA ARG A 5 -7.15 23.44 13.60
C ARG A 5 -6.22 23.33 14.80
N GLN A 6 -6.78 23.50 16.00
CA GLN A 6 -6.08 23.30 17.27
C GLN A 6 -6.60 22.05 17.94
N LEU A 7 -5.71 21.29 18.54
CA LEU A 7 -6.05 20.22 19.45
C LEU A 7 -5.92 20.76 20.87
N ALA A 8 -6.98 20.64 21.65
CA ALA A 8 -6.96 20.97 23.06
C ALA A 8 -7.11 19.67 23.87
N THR A 9 -6.12 19.36 24.69
CA THR A 9 -6.20 18.28 25.68
C THR A 9 -6.41 18.93 27.04
N ALA A 10 -7.51 18.59 27.72
CA ALA A 10 -7.81 19.07 29.06
C ALA A 10 -7.52 17.96 30.06
N THR A 11 -6.57 18.16 30.95
CA THR A 11 -6.22 17.24 32.03
C THR A 11 -6.68 17.83 33.34
N PRO A 12 -7.63 17.21 34.07
CA PRO A 12 -8.04 17.69 35.39
C PRO A 12 -6.95 17.41 36.43
N ILE A 13 -6.66 18.41 37.25
CA ILE A 13 -5.82 18.29 38.43
C ILE A 13 -6.77 18.33 39.64
N PHE A 14 -6.69 17.31 40.47
CA PHE A 14 -7.56 17.13 41.64
C PHE A 14 -6.85 17.64 42.88
N ASP A 15 -7.63 18.21 43.80
CA ASP A 15 -7.18 18.58 45.14
C ASP A 15 -7.01 17.34 46.04
N SER A 16 -6.63 17.55 47.32
CA SER A 16 -6.43 16.50 48.29
C SER A 16 -7.75 15.82 48.74
N VAL A 17 -8.89 16.35 48.34
CA VAL A 17 -10.25 15.83 48.66
C VAL A 17 -10.85 15.10 47.45
N GLY A 18 -10.19 15.19 46.27
CA GLY A 18 -10.59 14.54 45.00
C GLY A 18 -11.53 15.39 44.15
N GLU A 19 -11.66 16.71 44.44
CA GLU A 19 -12.35 17.63 43.56
C GLU A 19 -11.40 18.27 42.56
N ILE A 20 -11.92 18.69 41.38
CA ILE A 20 -11.10 19.30 40.32
C ILE A 20 -10.69 20.70 40.78
N GLU A 21 -9.41 20.88 41.10
CA GLU A 21 -8.85 22.16 41.51
C GLU A 21 -8.50 23.02 40.28
N TYR A 22 -7.90 22.43 39.26
CA TYR A 22 -7.51 23.09 38.01
C TYR A 22 -7.74 22.19 36.80
N MET A 23 -7.93 22.82 35.64
CA MET A 23 -7.91 22.15 34.32
C MET A 23 -6.68 22.64 33.56
N LEU A 24 -5.70 21.78 33.37
CA LEU A 24 -4.58 22.06 32.47
C LEU A 24 -5.05 21.86 31.04
N VAL A 25 -5.13 22.95 30.28
CA VAL A 25 -5.49 22.89 28.86
C VAL A 25 -4.23 23.11 28.03
N GLU A 26 -3.77 22.04 27.42
CA GLU A 26 -2.68 22.09 26.45
C GLU A 26 -3.25 22.24 25.03
N MET A 27 -2.94 23.36 24.38
CA MET A 27 -3.36 23.62 22.99
C MET A 27 -2.17 23.46 22.05
N VAL A 28 -2.26 22.49 21.16
CA VAL A 28 -1.23 22.25 20.13
C VAL A 28 -1.82 22.52 18.76
N ARG A 29 -1.13 23.31 17.94
CA ARG A 29 -1.49 23.48 16.54
C ARG A 29 -1.23 22.19 15.79
N LEU A 30 -2.29 21.62 15.19
CA LEU A 30 -2.27 20.32 14.55
C LEU A 30 -1.29 20.25 13.37
N ASP A 31 -1.14 21.33 12.63
CA ASP A 31 -0.18 21.48 11.53
C ASP A 31 1.28 21.47 12.00
N LEU A 32 1.58 22.14 13.12
CA LEU A 32 2.90 22.13 13.74
C LEU A 32 3.21 20.79 14.43
N PHE A 33 2.18 20.17 15.03
CA PHE A 33 2.32 18.85 15.63
C PHE A 33 2.62 17.79 14.56
N LYS A 34 1.88 17.76 13.46
CA LYS A 34 2.14 16.89 12.31
C LYS A 34 3.56 17.09 11.76
N LYS A 35 3.99 18.34 11.60
CA LYS A 35 5.34 18.67 11.10
C LYS A 35 6.46 18.27 12.06
N ARG A 36 6.31 18.52 13.37
CA ARG A 36 7.26 18.08 14.40
C ARG A 36 7.32 16.56 14.54
N TYR A 37 6.18 15.89 14.44
CA TYR A 37 6.11 14.44 14.55
C TYR A 37 6.70 13.76 13.33
N GLN A 38 6.47 14.30 12.12
CA GLN A 38 7.13 13.86 10.89
C GLN A 38 8.65 14.10 10.99
N GLN A 39 9.09 15.23 11.51
CA GLN A 39 10.50 15.57 11.71
C GLN A 39 11.16 14.66 12.76
N ALA A 40 10.49 14.36 13.86
CA ALA A 40 11.03 13.45 14.90
C ALA A 40 11.16 11.99 14.43
N ILE A 41 10.38 11.57 13.44
CA ILE A 41 10.52 10.26 12.78
C ILE A 41 11.67 10.27 11.77
N LEU A 42 11.97 11.44 11.17
CA LEU A 42 12.96 11.63 10.11
C LEU A 42 14.36 12.03 10.63
N ASP A 43 14.48 12.52 11.88
CA ASP A 43 15.74 13.00 12.46
C ASP A 43 16.76 11.89 12.84
N GLU A 44 16.46 10.62 12.53
CA GLU A 44 17.46 9.54 12.53
C GLU A 44 17.74 9.05 11.10
N ASP A 45 18.67 9.72 10.40
CA ASP A 45 19.38 9.28 9.19
C ASP A 45 18.55 8.84 7.96
N LEU A 46 17.44 9.50 7.68
CA LEU A 46 16.82 9.45 6.36
C LEU A 46 16.79 10.87 5.79
N ASP A 47 17.63 11.09 4.79
CA ASP A 47 17.67 12.35 4.04
C ASP A 47 16.28 12.81 3.60
N CYS A 48 16.04 14.08 3.83
CA CYS A 48 14.83 14.85 3.59
C CYS A 48 13.95 14.35 2.42
N ILE A 49 12.79 13.80 2.74
CA ILE A 49 11.73 13.59 1.75
C ILE A 49 10.71 14.71 1.96
N GLU A 50 10.81 15.75 1.14
CA GLU A 50 9.68 16.65 0.93
C GLU A 50 8.54 15.84 0.32
N VAL A 51 7.44 15.67 1.03
CA VAL A 51 6.20 15.13 0.49
C VAL A 51 5.57 16.24 -0.36
N PRO A 52 5.68 16.22 -1.70
CA PRO A 52 5.03 17.22 -2.52
C PRO A 52 3.52 17.00 -2.45
N GLY A 53 2.78 17.89 -1.80
CA GLY A 53 1.32 17.88 -1.83
C GLY A 53 0.58 17.96 -0.50
N LEU A 54 1.23 18.16 0.65
CA LEU A 54 0.56 18.45 1.92
C LEU A 54 0.32 19.97 2.15
N GLY A 55 0.40 20.76 1.07
CA GLY A 55 0.03 22.17 1.03
C GLY A 55 -1.40 22.35 0.55
N ASP A 56 -2.23 22.95 1.40
CA ASP A 56 -3.49 23.69 1.15
C ASP A 56 -4.17 23.51 -0.23
N SER A 57 -4.92 22.47 -0.40
CA SER A 57 -6.15 22.39 -1.21
C SER A 57 -6.49 20.93 -1.51
N VAL A 58 -6.98 20.20 -0.52
CA VAL A 58 -7.62 18.91 -0.77
C VAL A 58 -9.12 19.18 -0.89
N GLY A 59 -9.49 19.67 -2.07
CA GLY A 59 -10.77 19.28 -2.64
C GLY A 59 -10.71 17.78 -2.93
N ASP A 60 -11.82 17.12 -2.84
CA ASP A 60 -12.10 15.71 -3.06
C ASP A 60 -11.36 15.12 -4.30
N ARG A 61 -10.07 14.83 -4.18
CA ARG A 61 -9.25 14.18 -5.22
C ARG A 61 -8.83 12.80 -4.72
N PRO A 62 -9.53 11.74 -5.11
CA PRO A 62 -9.27 10.38 -4.64
C PRO A 62 -7.96 9.75 -5.14
N GLU A 63 -7.08 10.49 -5.83
CA GLU A 63 -6.06 9.89 -6.68
C GLU A 63 -4.68 10.56 -6.61
N THR A 64 -4.18 10.79 -5.40
CA THR A 64 -2.75 11.11 -5.25
C THR A 64 -1.97 9.80 -5.27
N PHE A 65 -1.19 9.57 -6.32
CA PHE A 65 -0.29 8.42 -6.39
C PHE A 65 0.88 8.69 -5.45
N VAL A 66 0.97 7.90 -4.37
CA VAL A 66 2.09 7.98 -3.44
C VAL A 66 3.19 7.04 -3.93
N ALA A 67 4.35 7.59 -4.30
CA ALA A 67 5.50 6.85 -4.82
C ALA A 67 6.79 7.51 -4.35
N GLU A 68 7.44 6.93 -3.35
CA GLU A 68 8.72 7.40 -2.84
C GLU A 68 9.87 6.51 -3.30
N SER A 69 9.60 5.22 -3.52
CA SER A 69 10.61 4.30 -4.04
C SER A 69 11.08 4.66 -5.44
N GLN A 70 12.36 4.45 -5.71
CA GLN A 70 12.95 4.70 -7.04
C GLN A 70 12.26 3.89 -8.14
N SER A 71 11.87 2.65 -7.85
CA SER A 71 11.18 1.76 -8.79
C SER A 71 9.82 2.32 -9.19
N MET A 72 9.03 2.85 -8.24
CA MET A 72 7.73 3.44 -8.55
C MET A 72 7.86 4.79 -9.26
N ARG A 73 8.83 5.63 -8.89
CA ARG A 73 9.09 6.89 -9.60
C ARG A 73 9.45 6.63 -11.05
N ALA A 74 10.38 5.70 -11.32
CA ALA A 74 10.74 5.30 -12.69
C ALA A 74 9.55 4.75 -13.49
N LEU A 75 8.69 3.93 -12.83
CA LEU A 75 7.46 3.41 -13.44
C LEU A 75 6.48 4.55 -13.81
N LEU A 76 6.30 5.53 -12.94
CA LEU A 76 5.41 6.67 -13.18
C LEU A 76 5.94 7.58 -14.30
N ASP A 77 7.26 7.78 -14.36
CA ASP A 77 7.88 8.55 -15.44
C ASP A 77 7.68 7.84 -16.78
N MET A 78 7.89 6.52 -16.83
CA MET A 78 7.58 5.71 -18.01
C MET A 78 6.09 5.77 -18.37
N ALA A 79 5.20 5.64 -17.38
CA ALA A 79 3.75 5.73 -17.59
C ALA A 79 3.33 7.09 -18.18
N LYS A 80 3.92 8.20 -17.72
CA LYS A 80 3.71 9.53 -18.31
C LYS A 80 4.19 9.60 -19.76
N GLN A 81 5.37 9.06 -20.04
CA GLN A 81 5.93 9.07 -21.40
C GLN A 81 5.03 8.30 -22.36
N VAL A 82 4.54 7.12 -21.98
CA VAL A 82 3.70 6.28 -22.84
C VAL A 82 2.22 6.70 -22.83
N ALA A 83 1.81 7.58 -21.92
CA ALA A 83 0.44 8.07 -21.86
C ALA A 83 0.05 8.83 -23.14
N GLY A 84 0.97 9.56 -23.75
CA GLY A 84 0.75 10.33 -24.99
C GLY A 84 0.65 9.48 -26.27
N VAL A 85 0.77 8.15 -26.21
CA VAL A 85 0.69 7.28 -27.41
C VAL A 85 -0.54 6.38 -27.31
N ASP A 86 -1.25 6.15 -28.39
CA ASP A 86 -2.46 5.30 -28.44
C ASP A 86 -2.16 3.79 -28.48
N SER A 87 -0.95 3.37 -28.11
CA SER A 87 -0.58 1.96 -28.04
C SER A 87 -1.24 1.26 -26.86
N THR A 88 -1.46 -0.05 -27.00
CA THR A 88 -1.92 -0.91 -25.91
C THR A 88 -0.88 -0.98 -24.80
N ILE A 89 -1.33 -0.83 -23.56
CA ILE A 89 -0.49 -0.98 -22.37
C ILE A 89 -0.98 -2.18 -21.55
N LEU A 90 -0.06 -3.06 -21.21
CA LEU A 90 -0.30 -4.19 -20.33
C LEU A 90 0.31 -3.92 -18.94
N ILE A 91 -0.53 -3.77 -17.94
CA ILE A 91 -0.13 -3.52 -16.55
C ILE A 91 -0.12 -4.86 -15.80
N SER A 92 1.05 -5.30 -15.40
CA SER A 92 1.23 -6.52 -14.59
C SER A 92 1.56 -6.17 -13.14
N GLY A 93 1.21 -7.05 -12.22
CA GLY A 93 1.53 -6.92 -10.80
C GLY A 93 0.57 -7.71 -9.92
N GLU A 94 1.01 -8.06 -8.72
CA GLU A 94 0.21 -8.81 -7.76
C GLU A 94 -1.12 -8.12 -7.44
N THR A 95 -2.06 -8.88 -6.88
CA THR A 95 -3.34 -8.32 -6.41
C THR A 95 -3.09 -7.25 -5.35
N GLY A 96 -3.79 -6.11 -5.46
CA GLY A 96 -3.68 -5.01 -4.50
C GLY A 96 -2.47 -4.10 -4.65
N THR A 97 -1.67 -4.21 -5.72
CA THR A 97 -0.50 -3.33 -5.98
C THR A 97 -0.87 -1.94 -6.49
N GLY A 98 -2.11 -1.74 -6.99
CA GLY A 98 -2.59 -0.44 -7.51
C GLY A 98 -2.67 -0.36 -9.04
N LYS A 99 -2.89 -1.47 -9.75
CA LYS A 99 -3.02 -1.51 -11.23
C LYS A 99 -4.09 -0.57 -11.78
N GLU A 100 -5.27 -0.54 -11.14
CA GLU A 100 -6.36 0.39 -11.48
C GLU A 100 -5.95 1.86 -11.32
N VAL A 101 -5.24 2.19 -10.22
CA VAL A 101 -4.74 3.55 -9.99
C VAL A 101 -3.75 3.97 -11.08
N LEU A 102 -2.86 3.04 -11.51
CA LEU A 102 -1.93 3.30 -12.60
C LEU A 102 -2.64 3.45 -13.95
N ALA A 103 -3.69 2.66 -14.23
CA ALA A 103 -4.49 2.80 -15.44
C ALA A 103 -5.18 4.17 -15.51
N ASN A 104 -5.79 4.60 -14.40
CA ASN A 104 -6.38 5.93 -14.25
C ASN A 104 -5.34 7.05 -14.42
N PHE A 105 -4.15 6.88 -13.85
CA PHE A 105 -3.05 7.81 -14.03
C PHE A 105 -2.64 7.95 -15.51
N ILE A 106 -2.50 6.83 -16.23
CA ILE A 106 -2.16 6.82 -17.66
C ILE A 106 -3.24 7.50 -18.50
N HIS A 107 -4.52 7.18 -18.23
CA HIS A 107 -5.65 7.79 -18.94
C HIS A 107 -5.65 9.31 -18.78
N ARG A 108 -5.50 9.83 -17.56
CA ARG A 108 -5.48 11.28 -17.26
C ARG A 108 -4.32 12.04 -17.89
N HIS A 109 -3.21 11.38 -18.15
CA HIS A 109 -2.06 11.98 -18.84
C HIS A 109 -2.06 11.74 -20.36
N SER A 110 -3.13 11.14 -20.89
CA SER A 110 -3.26 10.83 -22.32
C SER A 110 -3.98 11.94 -23.09
N HIS A 111 -3.93 11.86 -24.42
CA HIS A 111 -4.71 12.73 -25.31
C HIS A 111 -6.24 12.48 -25.20
N ARG A 112 -6.65 11.41 -24.51
CA ARG A 112 -8.04 11.03 -24.28
C ARG A 112 -8.50 11.33 -22.84
N ALA A 113 -7.77 12.17 -22.08
CA ALA A 113 -8.07 12.47 -20.67
C ALA A 113 -9.48 13.05 -20.44
N ASP A 114 -9.99 13.82 -21.40
CA ASP A 114 -11.34 14.41 -21.37
C ASP A 114 -12.44 13.48 -21.94
N ARG A 115 -12.06 12.26 -22.32
CA ARG A 115 -12.95 11.25 -22.89
C ARG A 115 -13.28 10.18 -21.84
N PRO A 116 -14.34 9.38 -22.04
CA PRO A 116 -14.70 8.36 -21.07
C PRO A 116 -13.59 7.30 -20.93
N MET A 117 -13.33 6.89 -19.69
CA MET A 117 -12.62 5.65 -19.37
C MET A 117 -13.66 4.63 -18.91
N VAL A 118 -13.83 3.57 -19.69
CA VAL A 118 -14.76 2.48 -19.39
C VAL A 118 -14.00 1.31 -18.81
N GLU A 119 -14.37 0.88 -17.62
CA GLU A 119 -13.68 -0.16 -16.86
C GLU A 119 -14.51 -1.43 -16.73
N ILE A 120 -13.89 -2.58 -16.89
CA ILE A 120 -14.51 -3.86 -16.59
C ILE A 120 -13.49 -4.79 -15.91
N ASN A 121 -13.93 -5.43 -14.84
CA ASN A 121 -13.18 -6.54 -14.23
C ASN A 121 -13.67 -7.85 -14.85
N CYS A 122 -12.78 -8.54 -15.57
CA CYS A 122 -13.11 -9.77 -16.30
C CYS A 122 -13.39 -10.97 -15.38
N ALA A 123 -13.01 -10.91 -14.11
CA ALA A 123 -13.30 -11.96 -13.12
C ALA A 123 -14.63 -11.74 -12.36
N ALA A 124 -15.23 -10.54 -12.47
CA ALA A 124 -16.38 -10.19 -11.65
C ALA A 124 -17.71 -10.80 -12.15
N LEU A 125 -17.76 -11.26 -13.40
CA LEU A 125 -19.02 -11.68 -14.06
C LEU A 125 -18.88 -13.10 -14.64
N PRO A 126 -19.96 -13.92 -14.63
CA PRO A 126 -20.04 -15.15 -15.41
C PRO A 126 -19.86 -14.87 -16.91
N GLU A 127 -19.34 -15.83 -17.66
CA GLU A 127 -18.98 -15.72 -19.08
C GLU A 127 -20.09 -15.09 -19.95
N ASN A 128 -21.31 -15.60 -19.83
CA ASN A 128 -22.45 -15.10 -20.63
C ASN A 128 -22.79 -13.64 -20.34
N LEU A 129 -22.68 -13.22 -19.08
CA LEU A 129 -22.92 -11.84 -18.70
C LEU A 129 -21.76 -10.94 -19.12
N LEU A 130 -20.53 -11.43 -18.98
CA LEU A 130 -19.33 -10.71 -19.41
C LEU A 130 -19.37 -10.45 -20.92
N GLU A 131 -19.81 -11.43 -21.73
CA GLU A 131 -19.98 -11.25 -23.17
C GLU A 131 -21.00 -10.16 -23.50
N ALA A 132 -22.18 -10.20 -22.84
CA ALA A 132 -23.23 -9.23 -23.02
C ALA A 132 -22.83 -7.81 -22.58
N GLU A 133 -22.07 -7.68 -21.50
CA GLU A 133 -21.55 -6.39 -21.03
C GLU A 133 -20.46 -5.85 -21.96
N LEU A 134 -19.51 -6.69 -22.39
CA LEU A 134 -18.41 -6.26 -23.26
C LEU A 134 -18.89 -5.82 -24.64
N PHE A 135 -19.67 -6.67 -25.32
CA PHE A 135 -20.01 -6.48 -26.74
C PHE A 135 -21.42 -5.94 -26.96
N GLY A 136 -22.27 -5.96 -25.91
CA GLY A 136 -23.67 -5.56 -26.04
C GLY A 136 -24.57 -6.60 -26.73
N TYR A 137 -25.84 -6.35 -26.77
CA TYR A 137 -26.81 -7.23 -27.40
C TYR A 137 -27.97 -6.45 -28.05
N GLU A 138 -28.55 -7.01 -29.11
CA GLU A 138 -29.75 -6.53 -29.73
C GLU A 138 -31.00 -7.13 -29.05
N LYS A 139 -32.16 -6.50 -29.31
CA LYS A 139 -33.47 -7.00 -28.85
C LYS A 139 -33.64 -8.47 -29.19
N GLY A 140 -33.97 -9.29 -28.17
CA GLY A 140 -34.26 -10.72 -28.35
C GLY A 140 -33.06 -11.62 -28.57
N ALA A 141 -31.83 -11.16 -28.30
CA ALA A 141 -30.61 -11.93 -28.45
C ALA A 141 -30.56 -13.17 -27.53
N PHE A 142 -31.23 -13.11 -26.37
CA PHE A 142 -31.38 -14.23 -25.42
C PHE A 142 -32.63 -14.02 -24.53
N THR A 143 -33.01 -15.08 -23.81
CA THR A 143 -34.14 -15.02 -22.85
C THR A 143 -33.80 -14.08 -21.68
N GLY A 144 -34.55 -12.97 -21.55
CA GLY A 144 -34.29 -11.93 -20.56
C GLY A 144 -33.57 -10.67 -21.11
N ALA A 145 -33.25 -10.66 -22.41
CA ALA A 145 -32.73 -9.46 -23.06
C ALA A 145 -33.75 -8.30 -23.01
N LEU A 146 -33.26 -7.08 -22.74
CA LEU A 146 -34.08 -5.87 -22.77
C LEU A 146 -34.71 -5.68 -24.17
N ASN A 147 -35.96 -5.21 -24.22
CA ASN A 147 -36.67 -4.93 -25.48
C ASN A 147 -36.02 -3.83 -26.35
N THR A 148 -35.10 -3.06 -25.78
CA THR A 148 -34.34 -1.98 -26.45
C THR A 148 -32.97 -2.42 -26.89
N GLY A 149 -32.50 -3.64 -26.47
CA GLY A 149 -31.09 -4.01 -26.54
C GLY A 149 -30.23 -3.20 -25.55
N LYS A 150 -28.93 -3.43 -25.55
CA LYS A 150 -27.96 -2.70 -24.72
C LYS A 150 -26.66 -2.51 -25.50
N PRO A 151 -26.08 -1.30 -25.55
CA PRO A 151 -24.72 -1.13 -26.07
C PRO A 151 -23.71 -1.86 -25.15
N GLY A 152 -22.62 -2.34 -25.74
CA GLY A 152 -21.52 -2.94 -24.98
C GLY A 152 -20.50 -1.90 -24.53
N MET A 153 -19.71 -2.24 -23.51
CA MET A 153 -18.65 -1.37 -22.98
C MET A 153 -17.60 -1.01 -24.04
N VAL A 154 -17.35 -1.90 -25.00
CA VAL A 154 -16.50 -1.64 -26.17
C VAL A 154 -17.06 -0.48 -27.01
N GLU A 155 -18.39 -0.39 -27.17
CA GLU A 155 -19.04 0.73 -27.86
C GLU A 155 -19.05 2.00 -27.00
N GLU A 156 -19.25 1.88 -25.69
CA GLU A 156 -19.25 3.01 -24.74
C GLU A 156 -17.85 3.65 -24.62
N ALA A 157 -16.78 2.85 -24.79
CA ALA A 157 -15.41 3.33 -24.80
C ALA A 157 -15.02 4.08 -26.09
N ASN A 158 -15.93 4.20 -27.06
CA ASN A 158 -15.62 4.83 -28.35
C ASN A 158 -15.14 6.28 -28.19
N GLY A 159 -14.01 6.61 -28.78
CA GLY A 159 -13.29 7.89 -28.63
C GLY A 159 -12.51 8.02 -27.33
N GLY A 160 -12.64 7.07 -26.40
CA GLY A 160 -12.05 7.08 -25.07
C GLY A 160 -11.05 5.96 -24.82
N THR A 161 -11.07 5.41 -23.59
CA THR A 161 -10.18 4.33 -23.14
C THR A 161 -11.00 3.17 -22.59
N LEU A 162 -10.68 1.95 -23.00
CA LEU A 162 -11.20 0.72 -22.42
C LEU A 162 -10.13 0.15 -21.47
N PHE A 163 -10.49 -0.06 -20.21
CA PHE A 163 -9.65 -0.72 -19.23
C PHE A 163 -10.19 -2.09 -18.86
N LEU A 164 -9.42 -3.14 -19.13
CA LEU A 164 -9.76 -4.52 -18.82
C LEU A 164 -8.92 -4.98 -17.64
N ASP A 165 -9.51 -5.05 -16.44
CA ASP A 165 -8.83 -5.61 -15.27
C ASP A 165 -8.99 -7.13 -15.22
N GLU A 166 -7.98 -7.81 -14.68
CA GLU A 166 -7.89 -9.27 -14.59
C GLU A 166 -8.12 -9.97 -15.94
N ILE A 167 -7.47 -9.46 -17.01
CA ILE A 167 -7.60 -9.97 -18.39
C ILE A 167 -7.28 -11.47 -18.50
N ASN A 168 -6.45 -12.01 -17.58
CA ASN A 168 -6.18 -13.46 -17.47
C ASN A 168 -7.42 -14.30 -17.20
N SER A 169 -8.48 -13.72 -16.65
CA SER A 169 -9.75 -14.37 -16.34
C SER A 169 -10.75 -14.34 -17.51
N LEU A 170 -10.40 -13.71 -18.63
CA LEU A 170 -11.27 -13.64 -19.81
C LEU A 170 -11.40 -15.04 -20.46
N PRO A 171 -12.60 -15.58 -20.64
CA PRO A 171 -12.83 -16.88 -21.28
C PRO A 171 -12.24 -16.95 -22.69
N LEU A 172 -11.70 -18.11 -23.11
CA LEU A 172 -11.06 -18.30 -24.42
C LEU A 172 -11.92 -17.90 -25.61
N ALA A 173 -13.24 -18.15 -25.52
CA ALA A 173 -14.19 -17.74 -26.55
C ALA A 173 -14.23 -16.22 -26.73
N LEU A 174 -14.19 -15.46 -25.61
CA LEU A 174 -14.21 -14.00 -25.61
C LEU A 174 -12.85 -13.40 -25.99
N GLN A 175 -11.75 -14.09 -25.70
CA GLN A 175 -10.42 -13.68 -26.16
C GLN A 175 -10.34 -13.58 -27.69
N GLY A 176 -10.93 -14.55 -28.42
CA GLY A 176 -11.00 -14.50 -29.88
C GLY A 176 -11.87 -13.37 -30.43
N LYS A 177 -12.97 -13.03 -29.73
CA LYS A 177 -13.82 -11.87 -30.10
C LYS A 177 -13.11 -10.55 -29.83
N LEU A 178 -12.46 -10.41 -28.69
CA LEU A 178 -11.68 -9.22 -28.35
C LEU A 178 -10.55 -9.00 -29.36
N LEU A 179 -9.82 -10.05 -29.74
CA LEU A 179 -8.76 -9.96 -30.75
C LEU A 179 -9.28 -9.40 -32.08
N ARG A 180 -10.44 -9.90 -32.57
CA ARG A 180 -11.05 -9.39 -33.79
C ARG A 180 -11.37 -7.90 -33.69
N VAL A 181 -11.91 -7.46 -32.55
CA VAL A 181 -12.20 -6.04 -32.32
C VAL A 181 -10.92 -5.20 -32.38
N LEU A 182 -9.83 -5.66 -31.77
CA LEU A 182 -8.54 -4.97 -31.74
C LEU A 182 -7.84 -4.91 -33.11
N GLU A 183 -8.14 -5.86 -34.00
CA GLU A 183 -7.56 -5.91 -35.36
C GLU A 183 -8.40 -5.14 -36.38
N SER A 184 -9.72 -5.30 -36.32
CA SER A 184 -10.63 -4.74 -37.32
C SER A 184 -11.15 -3.34 -36.97
N HIS A 185 -11.02 -2.92 -35.72
CA HIS A 185 -11.65 -1.72 -35.17
C HIS A 185 -13.18 -1.73 -35.36
N LYS A 186 -13.78 -2.92 -35.31
CA LYS A 186 -15.22 -3.11 -35.46
C LYS A 186 -15.77 -4.01 -34.34
N SER A 187 -16.93 -3.65 -33.81
CA SER A 187 -17.67 -4.46 -32.84
C SER A 187 -19.00 -4.89 -33.38
N LYS A 188 -19.44 -6.08 -32.96
CA LYS A 188 -20.73 -6.63 -33.32
C LYS A 188 -21.47 -7.06 -32.06
N ARG A 189 -22.67 -6.52 -31.84
CA ARG A 189 -23.55 -6.92 -30.73
C ARG A 189 -24.02 -8.37 -30.90
N LEU A 190 -24.34 -9.02 -29.78
CA LEU A 190 -25.00 -10.31 -29.80
C LEU A 190 -26.35 -10.22 -30.52
N GLY A 191 -26.58 -11.12 -31.46
CA GLY A 191 -27.78 -11.12 -32.30
C GLY A 191 -27.83 -10.05 -33.41
N ALA A 192 -26.85 -9.15 -33.51
CA ALA A 192 -26.79 -8.17 -34.58
C ALA A 192 -26.31 -8.78 -35.90
N VAL A 193 -26.72 -8.18 -37.04
CA VAL A 193 -26.19 -8.52 -38.37
C VAL A 193 -25.06 -7.58 -38.77
N SER A 194 -25.16 -6.30 -38.41
CA SER A 194 -24.18 -5.25 -38.77
C SER A 194 -23.08 -5.09 -37.74
N GLU A 195 -21.88 -4.77 -38.24
CA GLU A 195 -20.74 -4.32 -37.43
C GLU A 195 -20.77 -2.80 -37.28
N ARG A 196 -20.17 -2.28 -36.21
CA ARG A 196 -20.00 -0.84 -35.93
C ARG A 196 -18.52 -0.53 -35.81
N GLU A 197 -18.09 0.55 -36.44
CA GLU A 197 -16.73 1.05 -36.27
C GLU A 197 -16.57 1.65 -34.89
N ILE A 198 -15.45 1.36 -34.26
CA ILE A 198 -15.09 1.82 -32.90
C ILE A 198 -13.62 2.19 -32.87
N ASP A 199 -13.32 3.25 -32.15
CA ASP A 199 -11.96 3.70 -31.87
C ASP A 199 -11.79 3.90 -30.37
N PHE A 200 -10.97 3.09 -29.74
CA PHE A 200 -10.64 3.23 -28.32
C PHE A 200 -9.18 2.86 -28.08
N ARG A 201 -8.61 3.44 -27.04
CA ARG A 201 -7.32 3.01 -26.49
C ARG A 201 -7.53 1.86 -25.51
N LEU A 202 -6.73 0.80 -25.60
CA LEU A 202 -6.83 -0.33 -24.68
C LEU A 202 -5.73 -0.25 -23.60
N LEU A 203 -6.17 -0.33 -22.34
CA LEU A 203 -5.35 -0.65 -21.18
C LEU A 203 -5.80 -2.01 -20.65
N ALA A 204 -4.88 -2.92 -20.37
CA ALA A 204 -5.18 -4.22 -19.78
C ALA A 204 -4.36 -4.45 -18.52
N ALA A 205 -4.95 -5.06 -17.50
CA ALA A 205 -4.25 -5.41 -16.26
C ALA A 205 -4.34 -6.90 -15.97
N THR A 206 -3.30 -7.45 -15.37
CA THR A 206 -3.22 -8.85 -14.97
C THR A 206 -2.49 -9.01 -13.65
N ASN A 207 -2.92 -9.98 -12.85
CA ASN A 207 -2.24 -10.43 -11.64
C ASN A 207 -1.45 -11.73 -11.86
N GLN A 208 -1.47 -12.30 -13.08
CA GLN A 208 -0.77 -13.53 -13.46
C GLN A 208 0.18 -13.26 -14.63
N ASP A 209 1.20 -14.08 -14.75
CA ASP A 209 2.05 -14.07 -15.96
C ASP A 209 1.27 -14.67 -17.14
N LEU A 210 0.88 -13.81 -18.09
CA LEU A 210 0.13 -14.23 -19.29
C LEU A 210 0.93 -15.18 -20.17
N LYS A 211 2.28 -15.14 -20.13
CA LYS A 211 3.10 -16.09 -20.88
C LYS A 211 2.90 -17.50 -20.36
N THR A 212 2.91 -17.66 -19.04
CA THR A 212 2.57 -18.94 -18.38
C THR A 212 1.12 -19.37 -18.68
N CYS A 213 0.17 -18.44 -18.76
CA CYS A 213 -1.21 -18.73 -19.15
C CYS A 213 -1.29 -19.25 -20.62
N VAL A 214 -0.49 -18.70 -21.53
CA VAL A 214 -0.39 -19.19 -22.92
C VAL A 214 0.17 -20.60 -22.95
N GLU A 215 1.24 -20.89 -22.22
CA GLU A 215 1.84 -22.23 -22.14
C GLU A 215 0.86 -23.29 -21.59
N LYS A 216 -0.01 -22.89 -20.65
CA LYS A 216 -1.08 -23.74 -20.09
C LYS A 216 -2.33 -23.84 -20.99
N GLY A 217 -2.38 -23.11 -22.09
CA GLY A 217 -3.54 -23.08 -22.99
C GLY A 217 -4.77 -22.35 -22.46
N SER A 218 -4.67 -21.62 -21.35
CA SER A 218 -5.76 -20.80 -20.80
C SER A 218 -5.82 -19.39 -21.39
N PHE A 219 -4.80 -18.98 -22.13
CA PHE A 219 -4.73 -17.71 -22.82
C PHE A 219 -4.22 -17.89 -24.26
N ARG A 220 -4.78 -17.13 -25.23
CA ARG A 220 -4.36 -17.24 -26.64
C ARG A 220 -3.05 -16.48 -26.88
N ALA A 221 -2.14 -17.11 -27.61
CA ALA A 221 -0.85 -16.51 -27.95
C ALA A 221 -1.01 -15.26 -28.82
N ASP A 222 -1.93 -15.27 -29.79
CA ASP A 222 -2.19 -14.14 -30.68
C ASP A 222 -2.68 -12.91 -29.92
N LEU A 223 -3.61 -13.08 -28.98
CA LEU A 223 -4.08 -11.99 -28.11
C LEU A 223 -2.96 -11.49 -27.19
N TYR A 224 -2.14 -12.38 -26.61
CA TYR A 224 -1.02 -12.00 -25.76
C TYR A 224 -0.06 -11.04 -26.51
N TYR A 225 0.36 -11.37 -27.71
CA TYR A 225 1.24 -10.49 -28.49
C TYR A 225 0.60 -9.15 -28.88
N ARG A 226 -0.72 -9.12 -29.03
CA ARG A 226 -1.45 -7.88 -29.31
C ARG A 226 -1.61 -6.98 -28.09
N LEU A 227 -1.67 -7.57 -26.88
CA LEU A 227 -1.75 -6.84 -25.60
C LEU A 227 -0.38 -6.39 -25.11
N ASN A 228 0.63 -7.22 -25.27
CA ASN A 228 1.98 -7.00 -24.72
C ASN A 228 2.85 -6.07 -25.62
N VAL A 229 2.30 -4.89 -25.96
CA VAL A 229 3.03 -3.88 -26.74
C VAL A 229 3.90 -3.02 -25.84
N ILE A 230 3.31 -2.49 -24.76
CA ILE A 230 4.05 -1.72 -23.74
C ILE A 230 3.76 -2.36 -22.39
N PRO A 231 4.66 -3.22 -21.87
CA PRO A 231 4.50 -3.80 -20.54
C PRO A 231 4.92 -2.80 -19.47
N LEU A 232 4.08 -2.65 -18.43
CA LEU A 232 4.38 -1.92 -17.21
C LEU A 232 4.17 -2.86 -16.03
N GLU A 233 5.21 -3.10 -15.23
CA GLU A 233 5.14 -3.98 -14.07
C GLU A 233 5.19 -3.18 -12.78
N ILE A 234 4.15 -3.36 -11.93
CA ILE A 234 4.11 -2.75 -10.61
C ILE A 234 4.75 -3.72 -9.62
N PRO A 235 5.87 -3.34 -8.97
CA PRO A 235 6.49 -4.19 -7.97
C PRO A 235 5.58 -4.39 -6.75
N PRO A 236 5.60 -5.57 -6.11
CA PRO A 236 4.90 -5.81 -4.87
C PRO A 236 5.43 -4.91 -3.75
N LEU A 237 4.61 -4.61 -2.75
CA LEU A 237 4.93 -3.63 -1.70
C LEU A 237 6.19 -4.01 -0.89
N ARG A 238 6.47 -5.30 -0.71
CA ARG A 238 7.69 -5.81 -0.07
C ARG A 238 8.98 -5.44 -0.81
N ASN A 239 8.92 -5.18 -2.12
CA ASN A 239 10.04 -4.77 -2.96
C ASN A 239 10.17 -3.24 -3.10
N ARG A 240 9.26 -2.48 -2.47
CA ARG A 240 9.25 -1.01 -2.43
C ARG A 240 8.90 -0.53 -1.02
N ARG A 241 9.69 -0.97 -0.04
CA ARG A 241 9.40 -0.73 1.38
C ARG A 241 9.38 0.76 1.73
N GLU A 242 10.11 1.59 0.98
CA GLU A 242 10.12 3.05 1.11
C GLU A 242 8.72 3.67 0.94
N ASP A 243 7.82 3.00 0.20
CA ASP A 243 6.45 3.47 -0.01
C ASP A 243 5.51 3.13 1.16
N ILE A 244 5.88 2.21 2.06
CA ILE A 244 4.99 1.70 3.12
C ILE A 244 4.56 2.82 4.07
N ILE A 245 5.53 3.57 4.63
CA ILE A 245 5.25 4.65 5.59
C ILE A 245 4.45 5.79 4.94
N PRO A 246 4.86 6.33 3.77
CA PRO A 246 4.08 7.35 3.07
C PRO A 246 2.65 6.92 2.75
N LEU A 247 2.44 5.69 2.29
CA LEU A 247 1.12 5.13 2.04
C LEU A 247 0.30 4.99 3.32
N ALA A 248 0.90 4.49 4.41
CA ALA A 248 0.22 4.36 5.70
C ALA A 248 -0.22 5.72 6.25
N LEU A 249 0.61 6.75 6.14
CA LEU A 249 0.29 8.13 6.55
C LEU A 249 -0.80 8.73 5.66
N PHE A 250 -0.74 8.51 4.35
CA PHE A 250 -1.76 8.95 3.41
C PHE A 250 -3.13 8.35 3.76
N PHE A 251 -3.20 7.03 3.98
CA PHE A 251 -4.45 6.38 4.36
C PHE A 251 -4.92 6.81 5.76
N LEU A 252 -4.02 6.98 6.72
CA LEU A 252 -4.38 7.47 8.05
C LEU A 252 -5.02 8.86 7.97
N ASP A 253 -4.44 9.79 7.22
CA ASP A 253 -5.01 11.13 7.02
C ASP A 253 -6.37 11.08 6.32
N HIS A 254 -6.50 10.27 5.27
CA HIS A 254 -7.76 10.05 4.56
C HIS A 254 -8.86 9.53 5.52
N PHE A 255 -8.57 8.49 6.30
CA PHE A 255 -9.55 7.91 7.22
C PHE A 255 -9.81 8.80 8.44
N CYS A 256 -8.81 9.53 8.92
CA CYS A 256 -9.02 10.54 9.95
C CYS A 256 -10.02 11.60 9.52
N LYS A 257 -9.92 12.09 8.28
CA LYS A 257 -10.90 13.03 7.69
C LYS A 257 -12.28 12.39 7.53
N LYS A 258 -12.34 11.16 6.98
CA LYS A 258 -13.58 10.42 6.73
C LYS A 258 -14.38 10.16 8.02
N TYR A 259 -13.71 9.79 9.11
CA TYR A 259 -14.35 9.42 10.37
C TYR A 259 -14.35 10.52 11.43
N GLY A 260 -13.86 11.73 11.12
CA GLY A 260 -13.78 12.84 12.07
C GLY A 260 -12.88 12.56 13.28
N ARG A 261 -11.87 11.68 13.13
CA ARG A 261 -10.92 11.31 14.17
C ARG A 261 -9.56 11.93 13.92
N THR A 262 -8.78 12.13 14.99
CA THR A 262 -7.38 12.55 14.88
C THR A 262 -6.51 11.51 15.58
N LYS A 263 -5.67 10.84 14.80
CA LYS A 263 -4.78 9.77 15.28
C LYS A 263 -3.41 9.90 14.64
N VAL A 264 -2.40 9.39 15.34
CA VAL A 264 -1.03 9.30 14.86
C VAL A 264 -0.48 7.90 15.17
N PHE A 265 0.40 7.39 14.30
CA PHE A 265 1.12 6.16 14.56
C PHE A 265 2.36 6.44 15.38
N THR A 266 2.70 5.55 16.32
CA THR A 266 4.00 5.57 17.00
C THR A 266 5.08 4.90 16.14
N LYS A 267 6.35 5.13 16.49
CA LYS A 267 7.51 4.47 15.84
C LYS A 267 7.39 2.94 15.86
N GLY A 268 6.85 2.36 16.93
CA GLY A 268 6.62 0.91 17.04
C GLY A 268 5.68 0.37 15.96
N VAL A 269 4.63 1.11 15.59
CA VAL A 269 3.70 0.74 14.51
C VAL A 269 4.41 0.77 13.15
N PHE A 270 5.21 1.80 12.89
CA PHE A 270 5.98 1.88 11.64
C PHE A 270 6.98 0.74 11.51
N ASN A 271 7.70 0.41 12.58
CA ASN A 271 8.63 -0.71 12.60
C ASN A 271 7.93 -2.03 12.29
N GLN A 272 6.75 -2.28 12.89
CA GLN A 272 5.94 -3.45 12.59
C GLN A 272 5.51 -3.49 11.11
N MET A 273 5.03 -2.35 10.57
CA MET A 273 4.63 -2.24 9.17
C MET A 273 5.80 -2.49 8.20
N MET A 274 7.01 -2.01 8.53
CA MET A 274 8.22 -2.19 7.72
C MET A 274 8.74 -3.63 7.72
N CYS A 275 8.49 -4.40 8.78
CA CYS A 275 8.92 -5.79 8.90
C CYS A 275 7.98 -6.79 8.22
N TYR A 276 6.75 -6.37 7.88
CA TYR A 276 5.74 -7.24 7.29
C TYR A 276 5.85 -7.25 5.76
N ASP A 277 5.57 -8.39 5.13
CA ASP A 277 5.74 -8.57 3.68
C ASP A 277 4.53 -8.16 2.83
N TRP A 278 3.42 -7.82 3.46
CA TRP A 278 2.21 -7.32 2.79
C TRP A 278 1.74 -8.18 1.61
N PRO A 279 1.34 -9.44 1.83
CA PRO A 279 0.89 -10.33 0.75
C PRO A 279 -0.31 -9.76 -0.03
N GLY A 280 -1.18 -8.97 0.61
CA GLY A 280 -2.26 -8.23 -0.04
C GLY A 280 -1.88 -6.83 -0.52
N ASN A 281 -0.58 -6.49 -0.49
CA ASN A 281 0.00 -5.25 -0.97
C ASN A 281 -0.66 -3.99 -0.39
N VAL A 282 -0.88 -2.96 -1.21
CA VAL A 282 -1.47 -1.67 -0.80
C VAL A 282 -2.93 -1.82 -0.33
N ARG A 283 -3.67 -2.80 -0.89
CA ARG A 283 -5.05 -3.07 -0.45
C ARG A 283 -5.09 -3.56 0.99
N GLU A 284 -4.19 -4.44 1.37
CA GLU A 284 -4.05 -4.93 2.74
C GLU A 284 -3.61 -3.81 3.69
N LEU A 285 -2.56 -3.05 3.32
CA LEU A 285 -2.10 -1.89 4.10
C LEU A 285 -3.23 -0.90 4.37
N LYS A 286 -4.01 -0.54 3.35
CA LYS A 286 -5.18 0.34 3.47
C LYS A 286 -6.18 -0.19 4.50
N ASN A 287 -6.53 -1.49 4.40
CA ASN A 287 -7.49 -2.15 5.30
C ASN A 287 -6.97 -2.21 6.74
N VAL A 288 -5.67 -2.49 6.93
CA VAL A 288 -5.03 -2.51 8.25
C VAL A 288 -5.07 -1.12 8.89
N VAL A 289 -4.71 -0.07 8.14
CA VAL A 289 -4.76 1.32 8.62
C VAL A 289 -6.19 1.73 9.01
N GLU A 290 -7.19 1.43 8.18
CA GLU A 290 -8.60 1.72 8.48
C GLU A 290 -9.05 1.01 9.76
N ARG A 291 -8.73 -0.28 9.90
CA ARG A 291 -9.06 -1.09 11.07
C ARG A 291 -8.38 -0.56 12.34
N LEU A 292 -7.09 -0.22 12.27
CA LEU A 292 -6.36 0.36 13.40
C LEU A 292 -7.00 1.67 13.87
N LEU A 293 -7.42 2.53 12.95
CA LEU A 293 -8.11 3.76 13.30
C LEU A 293 -9.45 3.50 13.99
N ILE A 294 -10.27 2.57 13.44
CA ILE A 294 -11.61 2.30 13.96
C ILE A 294 -11.56 1.62 15.34
N THR A 295 -10.62 0.66 15.52
CA THR A 295 -10.50 -0.13 16.75
C THR A 295 -9.71 0.58 17.85
N SER A 296 -8.98 1.66 17.52
CA SER A 296 -8.22 2.42 18.52
C SER A 296 -9.14 3.12 19.53
N SER A 297 -8.71 3.16 20.79
CA SER A 297 -9.45 3.82 21.89
C SER A 297 -9.75 5.29 21.57
N VAL A 298 -10.96 5.76 21.84
CA VAL A 298 -11.38 7.14 21.57
C VAL A 298 -10.59 8.14 22.41
N GLY A 299 -10.15 7.76 23.61
CA GLY A 299 -9.43 8.64 24.54
C GLY A 299 -7.94 8.85 24.27
N THR A 300 -7.34 8.10 23.33
CA THR A 300 -5.91 8.23 23.03
C THR A 300 -5.70 8.76 21.61
N MET A 301 -4.73 9.66 21.41
CA MET A 301 -4.34 10.13 20.07
C MET A 301 -3.42 9.15 19.35
N GLU A 302 -2.67 8.35 20.08
CA GLU A 302 -1.65 7.47 19.55
C GLU A 302 -2.18 6.05 19.30
N ILE A 303 -1.80 5.49 18.16
CA ILE A 303 -1.91 4.06 17.86
C ILE A 303 -0.53 3.48 18.12
N ARG A 304 -0.40 2.65 19.16
CA ARG A 304 0.90 2.18 19.69
C ARG A 304 1.35 0.83 19.16
N GLN A 305 0.42 0.00 18.71
CA GLN A 305 0.69 -1.37 18.23
C GLN A 305 -0.23 -1.74 17.10
N VAL A 306 0.25 -2.57 16.18
CA VAL A 306 -0.59 -3.34 15.27
C VAL A 306 -0.91 -4.66 15.98
N PRO A 307 -2.17 -4.97 16.28
CA PRO A 307 -2.53 -6.26 16.89
C PRO A 307 -2.08 -7.43 16.00
N GLU A 308 -1.53 -8.50 16.60
CA GLU A 308 -0.99 -9.67 15.87
C GLU A 308 -2.00 -10.32 14.93
N ASN A 309 -3.27 -10.31 15.28
CA ASN A 309 -4.36 -10.84 14.45
C ASN A 309 -4.70 -9.97 13.22
N LEU A 310 -4.08 -8.80 13.05
CA LEU A 310 -4.28 -7.93 11.90
C LEU A 310 -3.23 -8.12 10.81
N LEU A 311 -2.06 -8.60 11.18
CA LEU A 311 -1.01 -9.05 10.27
C LEU A 311 -1.17 -10.58 10.21
N GLY A 312 -1.53 -11.16 9.08
CA GLY A 312 -1.79 -12.58 8.92
C GLY A 312 -0.64 -13.48 9.42
N GLU A 313 -0.85 -14.79 9.52
CA GLU A 313 0.09 -15.82 10.05
C GLU A 313 1.45 -15.93 9.31
N GLY A 314 1.84 -14.95 8.53
CA GLY A 314 3.15 -14.79 7.89
C GLY A 314 3.99 -13.67 8.48
N SER A 315 3.57 -13.08 9.60
CA SER A 315 4.37 -12.07 10.27
C SER A 315 5.71 -12.69 10.69
N VAL A 316 6.78 -12.12 10.16
CA VAL A 316 8.12 -12.32 10.72
C VAL A 316 7.97 -12.13 12.23
N PRO A 317 8.49 -13.06 13.07
CA PRO A 317 8.44 -12.87 14.51
C PRO A 317 8.90 -11.45 14.81
N PRO A 318 8.25 -10.74 15.74
CA PRO A 318 8.61 -9.36 16.06
C PRO A 318 10.12 -9.31 16.19
N PRO A 319 10.80 -8.29 15.66
CA PRO A 319 12.24 -8.16 15.84
C PRO A 319 12.49 -8.44 17.32
N PRO A 320 13.51 -9.21 17.68
CA PRO A 320 13.78 -9.58 19.07
C PRO A 320 13.57 -8.30 19.87
N PRO A 321 12.78 -8.34 20.97
CA PRO A 321 12.37 -7.12 21.65
C PRO A 321 13.59 -6.24 21.70
N GLU A 322 13.51 -5.07 21.08
CA GLU A 322 14.62 -4.11 21.13
C GLU A 322 14.92 -4.04 22.62
N VAL A 323 16.07 -4.54 23.04
CA VAL A 323 16.55 -4.46 24.40
C VAL A 323 17.04 -3.02 24.57
N TYR A 324 16.14 -2.09 24.28
CA TYR A 324 16.20 -0.79 24.91
C TYR A 324 15.47 -0.97 26.23
N PRO A 325 16.09 -0.63 27.35
CA PRO A 325 15.35 -0.55 28.60
C PRO A 325 14.14 0.33 28.32
N ALA A 326 12.96 -0.28 28.39
CA ALA A 326 11.68 0.33 27.99
C ALA A 326 11.28 1.56 28.82
N ASP A 327 12.09 1.88 29.81
CA ASP A 327 11.86 3.02 30.70
C ASP A 327 13.17 3.75 30.95
N TRP A 328 13.26 4.98 30.50
CA TRP A 328 14.17 5.94 31.10
C TRP A 328 14.05 5.96 32.64
N GLU A 329 12.88 5.65 33.18
CA GLU A 329 12.63 5.47 34.61
C GLU A 329 13.41 4.29 35.21
N SER A 330 13.66 3.21 34.46
CA SER A 330 14.54 2.13 34.97
C SER A 330 16.02 2.53 35.01
N ILE A 331 16.43 3.57 34.28
CA ILE A 331 17.76 4.17 34.37
C ILE A 331 17.87 5.02 35.64
N TYR A 332 16.78 5.66 36.08
CA TYR A 332 16.70 6.43 37.32
C TYR A 332 16.64 5.56 38.60
N GLN A 333 16.44 4.24 38.49
CA GLN A 333 16.63 3.32 39.64
C GLN A 333 18.09 3.10 39.98
N TYR A 334 19.03 3.57 39.13
CA TYR A 334 20.45 3.69 39.50
C TYR A 334 20.64 5.04 40.21
N ASP A 335 21.19 4.96 41.43
CA ASP A 335 21.60 6.12 42.21
C ASP A 335 22.33 7.11 41.30
N PRO A 336 21.85 8.36 41.13
CA PRO A 336 22.48 9.34 40.25
C PRO A 336 23.92 9.63 40.61
N GLU A 337 24.36 9.36 41.87
CA GLU A 337 25.74 9.54 42.33
C GLU A 337 26.67 8.38 41.89
N ASP A 338 26.14 7.18 41.54
CA ASP A 338 26.92 6.02 41.10
C ASP A 338 26.76 5.68 39.59
N PHE A 339 26.11 6.52 38.81
CA PHE A 339 25.94 6.31 37.36
C PHE A 339 27.29 6.45 36.64
N SER A 340 27.75 5.37 36.03
CA SER A 340 28.94 5.37 35.17
C SER A 340 28.57 4.80 33.81
N LEU A 341 28.85 5.57 32.74
CA LEU A 341 28.65 5.12 31.35
C LEU A 341 29.29 3.75 31.10
N LYS A 342 30.45 3.49 31.72
CA LYS A 342 31.16 2.22 31.62
C LYS A 342 30.37 1.05 32.28
N LYS A 343 29.73 1.29 33.43
CA LYS A 343 28.86 0.28 34.08
C LYS A 343 27.62 0.00 33.22
N TYR A 344 27.03 1.03 32.66
CA TYR A 344 25.86 0.91 31.78
C TYR A 344 26.21 0.16 30.48
N MET A 345 27.29 0.52 29.80
CA MET A 345 27.80 -0.19 28.62
C MET A 345 28.06 -1.67 28.89
N ASN A 346 28.67 -2.00 30.03
CA ASN A 346 28.92 -3.39 30.45
C ASN A 346 27.61 -4.15 30.69
N PHE A 347 26.59 -3.50 31.25
CA PHE A 347 25.26 -4.07 31.44
C PHE A 347 24.57 -4.40 30.10
N CYS A 348 24.53 -3.44 29.16
CA CYS A 348 23.99 -3.65 27.83
C CYS A 348 24.73 -4.76 27.07
N GLU A 349 26.07 -4.76 27.13
CA GLU A 349 26.89 -5.78 26.51
C GLU A 349 26.63 -7.18 27.07
N LYS A 350 26.45 -7.30 28.40
CA LYS A 350 26.07 -8.55 29.06
C LYS A 350 24.74 -9.07 28.53
N GLN A 351 23.72 -8.21 28.42
CA GLN A 351 22.40 -8.59 27.94
C GLN A 351 22.44 -9.10 26.50
N VAL A 352 23.11 -8.38 25.60
CA VAL A 352 23.25 -8.75 24.18
C VAL A 352 23.97 -10.10 24.04
N VAL A 353 25.07 -10.32 24.76
CA VAL A 353 25.83 -11.58 24.71
C VAL A 353 25.00 -12.73 25.27
N ALA A 354 24.31 -12.54 26.40
CA ALA A 354 23.43 -13.55 26.99
C ALA A 354 22.29 -13.94 26.05
N ALA A 355 21.63 -12.97 25.45
CA ALA A 355 20.54 -13.21 24.48
C ALA A 355 21.04 -13.98 23.24
N ALA A 356 22.20 -13.61 22.69
CA ALA A 356 22.78 -14.30 21.54
C ALA A 356 23.18 -15.76 21.89
N LEU A 357 23.77 -16.01 23.04
CA LEU A 357 24.13 -17.36 23.51
C LEU A 357 22.88 -18.22 23.73
N LYS A 358 21.85 -17.67 24.37
CA LYS A 358 20.55 -18.36 24.59
C LYS A 358 19.87 -18.74 23.26
N ARG A 359 19.91 -17.84 22.27
CA ARG A 359 19.30 -18.06 20.96
C ARG A 359 20.05 -19.07 20.10
N CYS A 360 21.39 -19.00 20.10
CA CYS A 360 22.23 -19.77 19.18
C CYS A 360 22.72 -21.09 19.78
N GLY A 361 22.62 -21.29 21.08
CA GLY A 361 23.08 -22.50 21.79
C GLY A 361 24.58 -22.78 21.73
N SER A 362 25.37 -21.97 20.98
CA SER A 362 26.81 -22.14 20.84
C SER A 362 27.55 -20.81 20.66
N SER A 363 28.74 -20.70 21.25
CA SER A 363 29.58 -19.50 21.16
C SER A 363 29.99 -19.17 19.71
N TYR A 364 30.12 -20.18 18.85
CA TYR A 364 30.47 -19.99 17.45
C TYR A 364 29.33 -19.28 16.69
N LYS A 365 28.13 -19.82 16.76
CA LYS A 365 26.96 -19.22 16.11
C LYS A 365 26.59 -17.86 16.71
N ALA A 366 26.82 -17.65 18.02
CA ALA A 366 26.62 -16.36 18.66
C ALA A 366 27.63 -15.31 18.17
N ALA A 367 28.86 -15.71 17.90
CA ALA A 367 29.89 -14.85 17.32
C ALA A 367 29.56 -14.44 15.89
N GLU A 368 29.09 -15.37 15.08
CA GLU A 368 28.59 -15.12 13.71
C GLU A 368 27.41 -14.15 13.70
N LEU A 369 26.42 -14.36 14.59
CA LEU A 369 25.25 -13.46 14.74
C LEU A 369 25.65 -12.04 15.14
N LEU A 370 26.59 -11.90 16.05
CA LEU A 370 27.07 -10.60 16.57
C LEU A 370 28.22 -10.01 15.74
N LYS A 371 28.56 -10.62 14.60
CA LYS A 371 29.65 -10.20 13.69
C LYS A 371 30.97 -9.93 14.45
N THR A 372 31.34 -10.86 15.34
CA THR A 372 32.57 -10.79 16.16
C THR A 372 33.26 -12.15 16.22
N ASP A 373 34.45 -12.21 16.84
CA ASP A 373 35.20 -13.46 16.95
C ASP A 373 34.70 -14.33 18.11
N GLN A 374 34.74 -15.66 17.93
CA GLN A 374 34.35 -16.61 18.96
C GLN A 374 35.11 -16.41 20.27
N SER A 375 36.41 -16.08 20.20
CA SER A 375 37.26 -15.78 21.36
C SER A 375 36.75 -14.58 22.17
N THR A 376 36.20 -13.58 21.49
CA THR A 376 35.58 -12.41 22.12
C THR A 376 34.32 -12.80 22.88
N ILE A 377 33.45 -13.66 22.32
CA ILE A 377 32.25 -14.15 22.99
C ILE A 377 32.59 -14.98 24.21
N ILE A 378 33.60 -15.88 24.11
CA ILE A 378 34.05 -16.72 25.25
C ILE A 378 34.58 -15.83 26.37
N ARG A 379 35.43 -14.84 26.06
CA ARG A 379 35.98 -13.90 27.05
C ARG A 379 34.89 -13.08 27.73
N LYS A 380 33.86 -12.60 26.97
CA LYS A 380 32.73 -11.84 27.51
C LYS A 380 31.81 -12.72 28.34
N ARG A 381 31.59 -13.98 27.93
CA ARG A 381 30.86 -14.98 28.71
C ARG A 381 31.46 -15.19 30.08
N GLN A 382 32.79 -15.36 30.12
CA GLN A 382 33.55 -15.50 31.40
C GLN A 382 33.50 -14.22 32.23
N LYS A 383 33.76 -13.05 31.60
CA LYS A 383 33.72 -11.74 32.27
C LYS A 383 32.42 -11.44 32.96
N TYR A 384 31.29 -11.82 32.35
CA TYR A 384 29.95 -11.49 32.84
C TYR A 384 29.25 -12.63 33.58
N GLY A 385 29.88 -13.79 33.75
CA GLY A 385 29.32 -14.95 34.44
C GLY A 385 28.06 -15.48 33.78
N ILE A 386 28.00 -15.50 32.44
CA ILE A 386 26.86 -16.00 31.69
C ILE A 386 26.99 -17.52 31.56
N SER A 387 26.02 -18.25 32.13
CA SER A 387 25.97 -19.73 32.09
C SER A 387 25.63 -20.28 30.69
#